data_96c949075f13f1ab710e09bb45a45a4c
#
_entry.id   96c949075f13f1ab710e09bb45a45a4c
#
_cell.length_a   1.000
_cell.length_b   1.000
_cell.length_c   1.000
_cell.angle_alpha   90.00
_cell.angle_beta   90.00
_cell.angle_gamma   90.00
#
_symmetry.space_group_name_H-M   'P 1'
#
loop_
_entity.id
_entity.type
_entity.pdbx_description
1 polymer ?
#
loop_
_entity_poly.entity_id
_entity_poly.type
_entity_poly.pdbx_seq_one_letter_code
_entity_poly.pdbx_strand_id
1 'polypeptide(L)'
;MIMAFVNMGLCGDNESIYTLMRLVGPDKAELMMMTGDAYKGEQCVKTGLATVLAEDGKLAETTYALAAKLAAKSSTAHASQKRLIRKYFYGDMEKFAKDEGMEIAANSRQPDFTEAVNAFIEKRMPVYNQK
;
A
#
# COMPACT_ATOMS: atom_id res chain seq x y z
N MET A 1 -9.27 0.74 -0.14
CA MET A 1 -7.88 0.73 -0.59
C MET A 1 -7.78 0.04 -1.94
N ILE A 2 -6.90 0.47 -2.82
CA ILE A 2 -6.67 -0.10 -4.14
C ILE A 2 -5.17 -0.02 -4.46
N MET A 3 -4.60 -1.08 -5.03
CA MET A 3 -3.22 -1.10 -5.55
C MET A 3 -3.27 -0.94 -7.07
N ALA A 4 -3.66 0.25 -7.53
CA ALA A 4 -4.04 0.51 -8.92
C ALA A 4 -2.87 0.73 -9.89
N PHE A 5 -1.63 0.59 -9.44
CA PHE A 5 -0.44 0.84 -10.28
C PHE A 5 -0.42 -0.03 -11.54
N VAL A 6 -0.79 -1.31 -11.41
CA VAL A 6 -0.87 -2.24 -12.54
C VAL A 6 -1.85 -1.76 -13.62
N ASN A 7 -2.93 -1.07 -13.22
CA ASN A 7 -3.92 -0.50 -14.15
C ASN A 7 -3.36 0.73 -14.92
N MET A 8 -2.19 1.21 -14.54
CA MET A 8 -1.46 2.29 -15.20
C MET A 8 -0.19 1.78 -15.89
N GLY A 9 0.00 0.46 -16.01
CA GLY A 9 1.22 -0.13 -16.55
C GLY A 9 2.47 0.15 -15.71
N LEU A 10 2.29 0.37 -14.40
CA LEU A 10 3.36 0.66 -13.45
C LEU A 10 3.44 -0.44 -12.38
N CYS A 11 4.63 -0.61 -11.79
CA CYS A 11 4.78 -1.34 -10.53
C CYS A 11 4.27 -0.49 -9.34
N GLY A 12 4.48 -0.93 -8.12
CA GLY A 12 4.19 -0.12 -6.92
C GLY A 12 5.09 1.10 -6.79
N ASP A 13 4.71 2.04 -5.93
CA ASP A 13 5.46 3.24 -5.58
C ASP A 13 5.33 3.53 -4.07
N ASN A 14 6.22 4.38 -3.54
CA ASN A 14 6.25 4.77 -2.12
C ASN A 14 6.33 3.57 -1.16
N GLU A 15 7.20 2.61 -1.47
CA GLU A 15 7.40 1.37 -0.74
C GLU A 15 6.09 0.59 -0.49
N SER A 16 5.11 0.76 -1.38
CA SER A 16 3.80 0.13 -1.25
C SER A 16 3.88 -1.40 -1.35
N ILE A 17 4.72 -1.92 -2.22
CA ILE A 17 4.99 -3.37 -2.34
C ILE A 17 5.59 -3.90 -1.04
N TYR A 18 6.62 -3.23 -0.54
CA TYR A 18 7.35 -3.59 0.67
C TYR A 18 6.45 -3.63 1.91
N THR A 19 5.64 -2.58 2.08
CA THR A 19 4.74 -2.45 3.23
C THR A 19 3.54 -3.39 3.12
N LEU A 20 2.97 -3.56 1.94
CA LEU A 20 1.81 -4.43 1.73
C LEU A 20 2.14 -5.89 2.05
N MET A 21 3.27 -6.42 1.55
CA MET A 21 3.71 -7.79 1.87
C MET A 21 3.86 -8.02 3.38
N ARG A 22 4.28 -6.99 4.12
CA ARG A 22 4.44 -7.07 5.58
C ARG A 22 3.12 -6.96 6.34
N LEU A 23 2.13 -6.31 5.77
CA LEU A 23 0.80 -6.16 6.38
C LEU A 23 -0.06 -7.40 6.21
N VAL A 24 -0.14 -7.96 5.00
CA VAL A 24 -1.12 -8.98 4.66
C VAL A 24 -0.51 -10.34 4.28
N GLY A 25 0.82 -10.41 4.26
CA GLY A 25 1.59 -11.57 3.79
C GLY A 25 1.81 -11.53 2.27
N PRO A 26 2.84 -12.25 1.76
CA PRO A 26 3.25 -12.16 0.36
C PRO A 26 2.15 -12.59 -0.62
N ASP A 27 1.50 -13.71 -0.40
CA ASP A 27 0.51 -14.26 -1.34
C ASP A 27 -0.68 -13.32 -1.58
N LYS A 28 -1.24 -12.75 -0.49
CA LYS A 28 -2.33 -11.78 -0.62
C LYS A 28 -1.87 -10.45 -1.22
N ALA A 29 -0.69 -10.00 -0.82
CA ALA A 29 -0.11 -8.78 -1.35
C ALA A 29 0.11 -8.90 -2.85
N GLU A 30 0.67 -10.02 -3.32
CA GLU A 30 0.89 -10.29 -4.74
C GLU A 30 -0.43 -10.28 -5.52
N LEU A 31 -1.46 -10.99 -5.04
CA LEU A 31 -2.77 -10.99 -5.68
C LEU A 31 -3.34 -9.56 -5.77
N MET A 32 -3.29 -8.79 -4.69
CA MET A 32 -3.80 -7.41 -4.65
C MET A 32 -3.08 -6.48 -5.63
N MET A 33 -1.76 -6.64 -5.79
CA MET A 33 -0.94 -5.84 -6.69
C MET A 33 -1.14 -6.24 -8.15
N MET A 34 -1.26 -7.55 -8.42
CA MET A 34 -1.41 -8.07 -9.79
C MET A 34 -2.81 -7.85 -10.36
N THR A 35 -3.85 -7.81 -9.51
CA THR A 35 -5.23 -7.57 -9.98
C THR A 35 -5.62 -6.10 -9.98
N GLY A 36 -5.05 -5.29 -9.08
CA GLY A 36 -5.46 -3.91 -8.86
C GLY A 36 -6.87 -3.77 -8.29
N ASP A 37 -7.40 -4.80 -7.64
CA ASP A 37 -8.76 -4.81 -7.09
C ASP A 37 -8.93 -3.86 -5.91
N ALA A 38 -10.17 -3.36 -5.75
CA ALA A 38 -10.54 -2.47 -4.66
C ALA A 38 -10.99 -3.24 -3.41
N TYR A 39 -10.42 -2.89 -2.25
CA TYR A 39 -10.79 -3.42 -0.94
C TYR A 39 -11.50 -2.35 -0.11
N LYS A 40 -12.72 -2.62 0.33
CA LYS A 40 -13.54 -1.72 1.16
C LYS A 40 -13.35 -2.00 2.64
N GLY A 41 -13.89 -1.14 3.50
CA GLY A 41 -13.63 -1.09 4.94
C GLY A 41 -13.54 -2.44 5.66
N GLU A 42 -14.62 -3.25 5.61
CA GLU A 42 -14.63 -4.58 6.25
C GLU A 42 -13.61 -5.54 5.64
N GLN A 43 -13.45 -5.52 4.31
CA GLN A 43 -12.45 -6.33 3.62
C GLN A 43 -11.03 -5.94 4.04
N CYS A 44 -10.77 -4.64 4.25
CA CYS A 44 -9.47 -4.16 4.73
C CYS A 44 -9.15 -4.72 6.11
N VAL A 45 -10.11 -4.75 7.03
CA VAL A 45 -9.90 -5.34 8.37
C VAL A 45 -9.73 -6.86 8.28
N LYS A 46 -10.58 -7.54 7.52
CA LYS A 46 -10.51 -9.00 7.35
C LYS A 46 -9.20 -9.47 6.71
N THR A 47 -8.61 -8.68 5.85
CA THR A 47 -7.34 -8.99 5.18
C THR A 47 -6.10 -8.57 5.99
N GLY A 48 -6.26 -7.72 7.01
CA GLY A 48 -5.15 -7.17 7.79
C GLY A 48 -4.60 -5.85 7.25
N LEU A 49 -5.21 -5.26 6.20
CA LEU A 49 -4.85 -3.94 5.67
C LEU A 49 -5.17 -2.81 6.65
N ALA A 50 -6.19 -2.99 7.46
CA ALA A 50 -6.58 -2.07 8.51
C ALA A 50 -6.75 -2.82 9.83
N THR A 51 -6.43 -2.15 10.94
CA THR A 51 -6.50 -2.76 12.28
C THR A 51 -7.89 -2.59 12.90
N VAL A 52 -8.57 -1.47 12.61
CA VAL A 52 -9.86 -1.11 13.20
C VAL A 52 -10.77 -0.56 12.10
N LEU A 53 -12.03 -0.95 12.13
CA LEU A 53 -13.10 -0.33 11.36
C LEU A 53 -13.89 0.61 12.28
N ALA A 54 -14.02 1.85 11.87
CA ALA A 54 -14.93 2.79 12.52
C ALA A 54 -16.30 2.77 11.84
N GLU A 55 -17.36 2.96 12.59
CA GLU A 55 -18.69 3.22 12.04
C GLU A 55 -18.71 4.54 11.25
N ASP A 56 -19.59 4.64 10.27
CA ASP A 56 -19.75 5.86 9.48
C ASP A 56 -20.02 7.08 10.37
N GLY A 57 -19.27 8.14 10.14
CA GLY A 57 -19.31 9.36 10.94
C GLY A 57 -18.54 9.31 12.27
N LYS A 58 -18.04 8.14 12.72
CA LYS A 58 -17.33 7.98 14.01
C LYS A 58 -15.82 7.82 13.89
N LEU A 59 -15.24 8.11 12.74
CA LEU A 59 -13.81 7.93 12.52
C LEU A 59 -12.96 8.70 13.54
N ALA A 60 -13.28 9.97 13.78
CA ALA A 60 -12.54 10.81 14.73
C ALA A 60 -12.66 10.28 16.18
N GLU A 61 -13.88 9.96 16.62
CA GLU A 61 -14.14 9.41 17.96
C GLU A 61 -13.35 8.13 18.19
N THR A 62 -13.46 7.16 17.26
CA THR A 62 -12.76 5.88 17.33
C THR A 62 -11.23 6.07 17.34
N THR A 63 -10.73 6.99 16.52
CA THR A 63 -9.30 7.29 16.41
C THR A 63 -8.77 7.90 17.72
N TYR A 64 -9.46 8.90 18.26
CA TYR A 64 -9.03 9.55 19.50
C TYR A 64 -9.14 8.63 20.72
N ALA A 65 -10.14 7.76 20.78
CA ALA A 65 -10.25 6.74 21.81
C ALA A 65 -9.05 5.78 21.79
N LEU A 66 -8.64 5.31 20.61
CA LEU A 66 -7.45 4.48 20.46
C LEU A 66 -6.17 5.25 20.81
N ALA A 67 -6.03 6.49 20.36
CA ALA A 67 -4.89 7.34 20.68
C ALA A 67 -4.76 7.58 22.21
N ALA A 68 -5.85 7.86 22.91
CA ALA A 68 -5.88 8.01 24.36
C ALA A 68 -5.45 6.70 25.07
N LYS A 69 -5.92 5.54 24.60
CA LYS A 69 -5.50 4.24 25.12
C LYS A 69 -4.00 4.00 24.95
N LEU A 70 -3.42 4.40 23.85
CA LEU A 70 -1.98 4.32 23.62
C LEU A 70 -1.20 5.32 24.48
N ALA A 71 -1.67 6.56 24.57
CA ALA A 71 -1.04 7.62 25.37
C ALA A 71 -0.99 7.30 26.87
N ALA A 72 -1.95 6.51 27.36
CA ALA A 72 -1.98 6.06 28.76
C ALA A 72 -0.92 4.97 29.08
N LYS A 73 -0.14 4.53 28.11
CA LYS A 73 0.91 3.52 28.27
C LYS A 73 2.31 4.16 28.36
N SER A 74 3.29 3.37 28.77
CA SER A 74 4.68 3.83 28.90
C SER A 74 5.26 4.30 27.54
N SER A 75 5.56 5.59 27.45
CA SER A 75 6.20 6.19 26.25
C SER A 75 7.61 5.62 25.98
N THR A 76 8.37 5.31 27.05
CA THR A 76 9.70 4.70 26.91
C THR A 76 9.63 3.29 26.38
N ALA A 77 8.65 2.49 26.81
CA ALA A 77 8.40 1.16 26.26
C ALA A 77 7.99 1.23 24.78
N HIS A 78 7.05 2.14 24.43
CA HIS A 78 6.67 2.39 23.04
C HIS A 78 7.88 2.78 22.18
N ALA A 79 8.72 3.70 22.64
CA ALA A 79 9.91 4.12 21.92
C ALA A 79 10.87 2.94 21.66
N SER A 80 11.07 2.07 22.65
CA SER A 80 11.92 0.89 22.53
C SER A 80 11.35 -0.13 21.53
N GLN A 81 10.05 -0.42 21.62
CA GLN A 81 9.35 -1.30 20.67
C GLN A 81 9.47 -0.75 19.24
N LYS A 82 9.21 0.54 19.02
CA LYS A 82 9.32 1.16 17.70
C LYS A 82 10.74 1.08 17.12
N ARG A 83 11.78 1.28 17.96
CA ARG A 83 13.17 1.14 17.52
C ARG A 83 13.49 -0.27 17.06
N LEU A 84 13.05 -1.29 17.81
CA LEU A 84 13.26 -2.69 17.45
C LEU A 84 12.51 -3.07 16.17
N ILE A 85 11.24 -2.66 16.05
CA ILE A 85 10.43 -2.89 14.84
C ILE A 85 11.13 -2.25 13.63
N ARG A 86 11.53 -0.98 13.73
CA ARG A 86 12.23 -0.30 12.63
C ARG A 86 13.51 -1.03 12.23
N LYS A 87 14.31 -1.40 13.22
CA LYS A 87 15.61 -2.04 12.95
C LYS A 87 15.49 -3.41 12.30
N TYR A 88 14.58 -4.26 12.78
CA TYR A 88 14.54 -5.66 12.40
C TYR A 88 13.44 -6.01 11.40
N PHE A 89 12.41 -5.19 11.29
CA PHE A 89 11.31 -5.44 10.39
C PHE A 89 11.30 -4.52 9.16
N TYR A 90 11.90 -3.31 9.29
CA TYR A 90 11.97 -2.32 8.21
C TYR A 90 13.42 -1.92 7.87
N GLY A 91 14.42 -2.71 8.28
CA GLY A 91 15.82 -2.32 8.17
C GLY A 91 16.36 -2.21 6.74
N ASP A 92 15.75 -2.89 5.79
CA ASP A 92 16.11 -2.91 4.37
C ASP A 92 15.19 -2.03 3.48
N MET A 93 14.25 -1.29 4.08
CA MET A 93 13.27 -0.47 3.37
C MET A 93 13.93 0.56 2.44
N GLU A 94 15.00 1.21 2.88
CA GLU A 94 15.71 2.22 2.06
C GLU A 94 16.34 1.60 0.81
N LYS A 95 16.86 0.39 0.91
CA LYS A 95 17.40 -0.35 -0.23
C LYS A 95 16.28 -0.70 -1.20
N PHE A 96 15.15 -1.20 -0.66
CA PHE A 96 13.97 -1.52 -1.47
C PHE A 96 13.43 -0.29 -2.22
N ALA A 97 13.35 0.87 -1.56
CA ALA A 97 12.88 2.13 -2.17
C ALA A 97 13.71 2.54 -3.40
N LYS A 98 15.02 2.31 -3.36
CA LYS A 98 15.89 2.59 -4.52
C LYS A 98 15.59 1.65 -5.70
N ASP A 99 15.43 0.36 -5.41
CA ASP A 99 15.14 -0.65 -6.43
C ASP A 99 13.73 -0.40 -7.03
N GLU A 100 12.70 -0.11 -6.19
CA GLU A 100 11.35 0.24 -6.63
C GLU A 100 11.35 1.51 -7.51
N GLY A 101 12.11 2.54 -7.14
CA GLY A 101 12.26 3.77 -7.93
C GLY A 101 12.87 3.52 -9.32
N MET A 102 13.79 2.56 -9.46
CA MET A 102 14.33 2.17 -10.76
C MET A 102 13.29 1.44 -11.61
N GLU A 103 12.53 0.55 -11.02
CA GLU A 103 11.49 -0.21 -11.72
C GLU A 103 10.33 0.68 -12.20
N ILE A 104 9.83 1.59 -11.35
CA ILE A 104 8.77 2.52 -11.77
C ILE A 104 9.26 3.46 -12.89
N ALA A 105 10.52 3.92 -12.84
CA ALA A 105 11.11 4.71 -13.90
C ALA A 105 11.30 3.92 -15.20
N ALA A 106 11.56 2.61 -15.12
CA ALA A 106 11.61 1.73 -16.28
C ALA A 106 10.21 1.50 -16.87
N ASN A 107 9.20 1.22 -16.03
CA ASN A 107 7.82 1.04 -16.47
C ASN A 107 7.26 2.29 -17.15
N SER A 108 7.55 3.49 -16.63
CA SER A 108 7.04 4.75 -17.20
C SER A 108 7.51 5.02 -18.64
N ARG A 109 8.52 4.31 -19.12
CA ARG A 109 9.03 4.38 -20.51
C ARG A 109 8.44 3.31 -21.42
N GLN A 110 7.63 2.39 -20.91
CA GLN A 110 7.04 1.32 -21.67
C GLN A 110 5.77 1.75 -22.40
N PRO A 111 5.42 1.11 -23.53
CA PRO A 111 4.21 1.38 -24.28
C PRO A 111 2.94 1.28 -23.43
N ASP A 112 2.88 0.34 -22.50
CA ASP A 112 1.72 0.12 -21.63
C ASP A 112 1.41 1.34 -20.73
N PHE A 113 2.43 2.05 -20.24
CA PHE A 113 2.19 3.29 -19.50
C PHE A 113 1.62 4.38 -20.42
N THR A 114 2.16 4.53 -21.63
CA THR A 114 1.63 5.49 -22.61
C THR A 114 0.18 5.17 -22.97
N GLU A 115 -0.13 3.89 -23.21
CA GLU A 115 -1.49 3.43 -23.47
C GLU A 115 -2.43 3.73 -22.29
N ALA A 116 -1.99 3.46 -21.05
CA ALA A 116 -2.79 3.74 -19.87
C ALA A 116 -3.12 5.23 -19.72
N VAL A 117 -2.15 6.11 -19.96
CA VAL A 117 -2.34 7.57 -19.93
C VAL A 117 -3.33 8.02 -21.01
N ASN A 118 -3.18 7.54 -22.24
CA ASN A 118 -4.08 7.88 -23.34
C ASN A 118 -5.50 7.38 -23.07
N ALA A 119 -5.64 6.14 -22.63
CA ALA A 119 -6.92 5.54 -22.28
C ALA A 119 -7.63 6.33 -21.16
N PHE A 120 -6.89 6.79 -20.15
CA PHE A 120 -7.41 7.62 -19.08
C PHE A 120 -7.94 8.98 -19.61
N ILE A 121 -7.19 9.66 -20.48
CA ILE A 121 -7.59 10.93 -21.10
C ILE A 121 -8.85 10.72 -21.97
N GLU A 122 -8.88 9.64 -22.74
CA GLU A 122 -9.97 9.28 -23.64
C GLU A 122 -11.17 8.64 -22.92
N LYS A 123 -11.08 8.40 -21.60
CA LYS A 123 -12.12 7.76 -20.77
C LYS A 123 -12.53 6.37 -21.27
N ARG A 124 -11.58 5.60 -21.75
CA ARG A 124 -11.74 4.20 -22.16
C ARG A 124 -10.87 3.27 -21.31
N MET A 125 -11.10 1.98 -21.46
CA MET A 125 -10.22 0.97 -20.87
C MET A 125 -8.92 0.87 -21.67
N PRO A 126 -7.75 0.75 -21.01
CA PRO A 126 -6.49 0.50 -21.71
C PRO A 126 -6.45 -0.92 -22.29
N VAL A 127 -5.72 -1.08 -23.38
CA VAL A 127 -5.47 -2.38 -24.03
C VAL A 127 -3.97 -2.63 -24.01
N TYR A 128 -3.53 -3.47 -23.09
CA TYR A 128 -2.12 -3.79 -22.88
C TYR A 128 -1.62 -4.89 -23.81
N ASN A 129 -0.29 -5.08 -23.83
CA ASN A 129 0.39 -6.14 -24.57
C ASN A 129 0.10 -6.12 -26.10
N GLN A 130 -0.16 -4.95 -26.66
CA GLN A 130 -0.26 -4.82 -28.11
C GLN A 130 1.15 -5.00 -28.72
N LYS A 131 1.28 -6.00 -29.62
CA LYS A 131 2.52 -6.25 -30.39
C LYS A 131 2.59 -5.35 -31.58
#